data_883d278502673bb3bf25848ba220956e
#
_entry.id   883d278502673bb3bf25848ba220956e
#
_cell.length_a   1.000
_cell.length_b   1.000
_cell.length_c   1.000
_cell.angle_alpha   90.00
_cell.angle_beta   90.00
_cell.angle_gamma   90.00
#
_symmetry.space_group_name_H-M   'P 1'
#
loop_
_entity.id
_entity.type
_entity.pdbx_description
1 polymer ?
#
loop_
_entity_poly.entity_id
_entity_poly.type
_entity_poly.pdbx_seq_one_letter_code
_entity_poly.pdbx_strand_id
1 'polypeptide(L)'
;MYIVKESLTLRQIFQIHIYTIMNELIDQLIALSFAEDIGDGDHTTLSCIPDTAMGKSRLIIKEEGIIAGVEMAREIFHRFDPEMKMEVYINDGAHVKPGDVAFVVEGRVQSLLQTERLMLNVMQRMSGIATITNEYVKLLEGTKCRVLDTRKTTPGMRLMEKDAVRIGGGCNHRIGLFDMILLKDNHIDFAGGIPQAVSRAQEYCKAKGKNLKIEVEVRNFDELGQVLALQGVDRVMLDNFSVENTRKAVEIVDGRLEVESSGGITFDTIRSYAECGVDYVSVGALTHSVKSLDMSFKAVNE
;
A
#
# COMPACT_ATOMS: atom_id res chain seq x y z
N MET A 1 34.60 30.21 -5.23
CA MET A 1 33.50 29.33 -5.67
C MET A 1 32.79 28.87 -4.44
N TYR A 2 31.73 29.57 -3.99
CA TYR A 2 30.97 29.25 -2.79
C TYR A 2 29.99 28.12 -3.15
N ILE A 3 30.18 26.92 -2.56
CA ILE A 3 29.19 25.85 -2.61
C ILE A 3 28.11 26.25 -1.61
N VAL A 4 26.96 26.70 -2.11
CA VAL A 4 25.76 26.90 -1.30
C VAL A 4 25.28 25.48 -0.91
N LYS A 5 25.51 25.08 0.34
CA LYS A 5 24.82 23.93 0.93
C LYS A 5 23.36 24.34 1.10
N GLU A 6 22.50 23.90 0.17
CA GLU A 6 21.06 23.99 0.38
C GLU A 6 20.71 23.17 1.64
N SER A 7 20.25 23.85 2.66
CA SER A 7 19.74 23.21 3.88
C SER A 7 18.42 22.54 3.52
N LEU A 8 18.34 21.21 3.70
CA LEU A 8 17.11 20.44 3.56
C LEU A 8 16.00 21.04 4.42
N THR A 9 14.81 21.20 3.85
CA THR A 9 13.64 21.63 4.61
C THR A 9 13.23 20.57 5.62
N LEU A 10 12.56 20.96 6.71
CA LEU A 10 12.01 20.00 7.71
C LEU A 10 11.12 18.93 7.07
N ARG A 11 10.40 19.26 5.99
CA ARG A 11 9.58 18.32 5.22
C ARG A 11 10.43 17.27 4.49
N GLN A 12 11.55 17.68 3.89
CA GLN A 12 12.48 16.79 3.22
C GLN A 12 13.20 15.87 4.23
N ILE A 13 13.61 16.41 5.38
CA ILE A 13 14.22 15.61 6.46
C ILE A 13 13.23 14.57 6.99
N PHE A 14 11.96 14.94 7.17
CA PHE A 14 10.90 14.02 7.60
C PHE A 14 10.63 12.92 6.57
N GLN A 15 10.59 13.27 5.27
CA GLN A 15 10.43 12.28 4.19
C GLN A 15 11.62 11.31 4.12
N ILE A 16 12.85 11.80 4.26
CA ILE A 16 14.06 10.96 4.29
C ILE A 16 14.02 10.01 5.49
N HIS A 17 13.62 10.49 6.67
CA HIS A 17 13.53 9.67 7.87
C HIS A 17 12.48 8.57 7.75
N ILE A 18 11.30 8.87 7.20
CA ILE A 18 10.27 7.85 6.91
C ILE A 18 10.80 6.83 5.91
N TYR A 19 11.45 7.28 4.83
CA TYR A 19 12.02 6.39 3.81
C TYR A 19 13.07 5.45 4.40
N THR A 20 13.93 5.95 5.28
CA THR A 20 14.94 5.13 5.99
C THR A 20 14.29 4.06 6.85
N ILE A 21 13.30 4.42 7.69
CA ILE A 21 12.55 3.46 8.52
C ILE A 21 11.84 2.42 7.65
N MET A 22 11.28 2.83 6.51
CA MET A 22 10.59 1.92 5.60
C MET A 22 11.55 0.88 5.01
N ASN A 23 12.76 1.28 4.62
CA ASN A 23 13.78 0.36 4.13
C ASN A 23 14.23 -0.62 5.22
N GLU A 24 14.46 -0.14 6.45
CA GLU A 24 14.80 -1.02 7.58
C GLU A 24 13.71 -2.05 7.87
N LEU A 25 12.43 -1.69 7.75
CA LEU A 25 11.32 -2.64 7.94
C LEU A 25 11.25 -3.69 6.82
N ILE A 26 11.57 -3.32 5.59
CA ILE A 26 11.68 -4.27 4.47
C ILE A 26 12.85 -5.22 4.70
N ASP A 27 14.02 -4.71 5.12
CA ASP A 27 15.19 -5.53 5.43
C ASP A 27 14.88 -6.57 6.53
N GLN A 28 14.21 -6.13 7.60
CA GLN A 28 13.81 -7.01 8.70
C GLN A 28 12.81 -8.09 8.24
N LEU A 29 11.84 -7.72 7.40
CA LEU A 29 10.87 -8.67 6.88
C LEU A 29 11.53 -9.72 5.99
N ILE A 30 12.42 -9.32 5.07
CA ILE A 30 13.15 -10.24 4.19
C ILE A 30 14.05 -11.18 5.02
N ALA A 31 14.79 -10.63 5.99
CA ALA A 31 15.64 -11.44 6.87
C ALA A 31 14.84 -12.45 7.69
N LEU A 32 13.69 -12.03 8.25
CA LEU A 32 12.79 -12.92 9.00
C LEU A 32 12.24 -14.02 8.11
N SER A 33 11.82 -13.69 6.90
CA SER A 33 11.24 -14.65 5.95
C SER A 33 12.25 -15.69 5.50
N PHE A 34 13.50 -15.32 5.26
CA PHE A 34 14.56 -16.29 4.98
C PHE A 34 14.90 -17.14 6.20
N ALA A 35 14.91 -16.58 7.40
CA ALA A 35 15.14 -17.36 8.62
C ALA A 35 14.01 -18.37 8.87
N GLU A 36 12.76 -18.02 8.56
CA GLU A 36 11.59 -18.91 8.65
C GLU A 36 11.66 -20.08 7.65
N ASP A 37 12.02 -19.79 6.39
CA ASP A 37 11.94 -20.77 5.29
C ASP A 37 13.19 -21.65 5.18
N ILE A 38 14.38 -21.11 5.43
CA ILE A 38 15.65 -21.81 5.26
C ILE A 38 16.12 -22.47 6.57
N GLY A 39 15.91 -21.83 7.73
CA GLY A 39 16.33 -22.35 9.03
C GLY A 39 17.85 -22.63 9.08
N ASP A 40 18.21 -23.88 9.34
CA ASP A 40 19.61 -24.37 9.37
C ASP A 40 20.13 -24.84 8.02
N GLY A 41 19.31 -24.76 6.93
CA GLY A 41 19.71 -25.01 5.56
C GLY A 41 18.59 -25.61 4.69
N ASP A 42 18.59 -25.25 3.41
CA ASP A 42 17.78 -25.92 2.39
C ASP A 42 18.41 -27.27 2.04
N HIS A 43 18.07 -28.31 2.82
CA HIS A 43 18.67 -29.63 2.71
C HIS A 43 18.41 -30.30 1.35
N THR A 44 17.31 -29.96 0.67
CA THR A 44 17.03 -30.46 -0.68
C THR A 44 18.04 -29.92 -1.67
N THR A 45 18.19 -28.63 -1.72
CA THR A 45 19.12 -27.97 -2.63
C THR A 45 20.56 -28.34 -2.29
N LEU A 46 20.95 -28.25 -1.02
CA LEU A 46 22.32 -28.56 -0.58
C LEU A 46 22.74 -30.01 -0.84
N SER A 47 21.80 -30.96 -0.84
CA SER A 47 22.09 -32.38 -1.08
C SER A 47 22.29 -32.73 -2.55
N CYS A 48 21.68 -32.00 -3.49
CA CYS A 48 21.65 -32.41 -4.89
C CYS A 48 22.24 -31.39 -5.87
N ILE A 49 22.47 -30.15 -5.44
CA ILE A 49 23.01 -29.08 -6.32
C ILE A 49 24.41 -28.69 -5.84
N PRO A 50 25.45 -28.82 -6.70
CA PRO A 50 26.77 -28.31 -6.37
C PRO A 50 26.77 -26.80 -6.08
N ASP A 51 27.59 -26.36 -5.14
CA ASP A 51 27.72 -24.94 -4.75
C ASP A 51 28.25 -24.04 -5.89
N THR A 52 28.96 -24.64 -6.85
CA THR A 52 29.47 -23.96 -8.04
C THR A 52 28.50 -23.93 -9.23
N ALA A 53 27.34 -24.58 -9.10
CA ALA A 53 26.36 -24.65 -10.19
C ALA A 53 25.77 -23.28 -10.49
N MET A 54 25.89 -22.84 -11.75
CA MET A 54 25.30 -21.61 -12.26
C MET A 54 24.12 -21.95 -13.17
N GLY A 55 23.11 -21.08 -13.17
CA GLY A 55 21.92 -21.30 -14.00
C GLY A 55 21.08 -20.08 -14.17
N LYS A 56 19.97 -20.26 -14.88
CA LYS A 56 18.97 -19.23 -15.11
C LYS A 56 17.57 -19.74 -14.75
N SER A 57 16.74 -18.85 -14.22
CA SER A 57 15.32 -19.10 -14.00
C SER A 57 14.49 -17.94 -14.52
N ARG A 58 13.27 -18.22 -14.99
CA ARG A 58 12.33 -17.22 -15.50
C ARG A 58 11.04 -17.21 -14.71
N LEU A 59 10.49 -16.00 -14.46
CA LEU A 59 9.16 -15.83 -13.91
C LEU A 59 8.13 -15.88 -15.01
N ILE A 60 7.19 -16.82 -14.91
CA ILE A 60 6.11 -17.05 -15.88
C ILE A 60 4.77 -16.72 -15.21
N ILE A 61 3.99 -15.87 -15.84
CA ILE A 61 2.63 -15.53 -15.43
C ILE A 61 1.70 -16.70 -15.76
N LYS A 62 0.78 -17.03 -14.84
CA LYS A 62 -0.20 -18.11 -14.98
C LYS A 62 -1.64 -17.62 -14.98
N GLU A 63 -1.88 -16.39 -14.57
CA GLU A 63 -3.20 -15.78 -14.48
C GLU A 63 -3.16 -14.35 -15.03
N GLU A 64 -4.26 -13.87 -15.59
CA GLU A 64 -4.37 -12.50 -16.12
C GLU A 64 -4.52 -11.49 -14.99
N GLY A 65 -3.84 -10.34 -15.07
CA GLY A 65 -3.94 -9.27 -14.08
C GLY A 65 -2.92 -8.15 -14.25
N ILE A 66 -2.69 -7.42 -13.17
CA ILE A 66 -1.66 -6.37 -13.09
C ILE A 66 -0.47 -6.91 -12.31
N ILE A 67 0.71 -6.94 -12.92
CA ILE A 67 1.93 -7.36 -12.24
C ILE A 67 2.38 -6.29 -11.24
N ALA A 68 2.79 -6.73 -10.04
CA ALA A 68 3.37 -5.88 -9.01
C ALA A 68 4.40 -6.64 -8.17
N GLY A 69 5.45 -5.94 -7.74
CA GLY A 69 6.51 -6.48 -6.92
C GLY A 69 7.77 -6.88 -7.69
N VAL A 70 7.93 -6.47 -8.95
CA VAL A 70 9.14 -6.72 -9.77
C VAL A 70 10.36 -6.07 -9.12
N GLU A 71 10.24 -4.82 -8.67
CA GLU A 71 11.34 -4.15 -7.93
C GLU A 71 11.57 -4.79 -6.57
N MET A 72 10.53 -5.26 -5.88
CA MET A 72 10.70 -5.99 -4.62
C MET A 72 11.39 -7.35 -4.84
N ALA A 73 11.10 -8.05 -5.95
CA ALA A 73 11.81 -9.26 -6.31
C ALA A 73 13.32 -8.99 -6.52
N ARG A 74 13.67 -7.88 -7.18
CA ARG A 74 15.07 -7.43 -7.34
C ARG A 74 15.75 -7.24 -5.99
N GLU A 75 15.07 -6.58 -5.05
CA GLU A 75 15.57 -6.35 -3.70
C GLU A 75 15.75 -7.66 -2.92
N ILE A 76 14.82 -8.61 -3.05
CA ILE A 76 14.91 -9.93 -2.41
C ILE A 76 16.14 -10.69 -2.93
N PHE A 77 16.32 -10.75 -4.25
CA PHE A 77 17.48 -11.41 -4.86
C PHE A 77 18.79 -10.76 -4.43
N HIS A 78 18.88 -9.44 -4.52
CA HIS A 78 20.10 -8.70 -4.19
C HIS A 78 20.51 -8.85 -2.71
N ARG A 79 19.54 -8.86 -1.78
CA ARG A 79 19.84 -9.05 -0.36
C ARG A 79 20.27 -10.46 0.00
N PHE A 80 19.81 -11.44 -0.77
CA PHE A 80 20.20 -12.84 -0.57
C PHE A 80 21.58 -13.14 -1.19
N ASP A 81 21.76 -12.74 -2.43
CA ASP A 81 22.98 -12.97 -3.21
C ASP A 81 23.21 -11.81 -4.19
N PRO A 82 24.09 -10.84 -3.85
CA PRO A 82 24.35 -9.66 -4.68
C PRO A 82 24.90 -9.96 -6.09
N GLU A 83 25.41 -11.17 -6.31
CA GLU A 83 25.94 -11.60 -7.63
C GLU A 83 24.82 -12.02 -8.60
N MET A 84 23.58 -12.20 -8.14
CA MET A 84 22.44 -12.52 -9.00
C MET A 84 22.12 -11.36 -9.94
N LYS A 85 21.89 -11.68 -11.23
CA LYS A 85 21.59 -10.71 -12.28
C LYS A 85 20.15 -10.90 -12.76
N MET A 86 19.34 -9.85 -12.66
CA MET A 86 17.93 -9.86 -13.08
C MET A 86 17.73 -9.00 -14.32
N GLU A 87 17.25 -9.61 -15.40
CA GLU A 87 16.83 -8.96 -16.63
C GLU A 87 15.31 -8.88 -16.67
N VAL A 88 14.76 -7.65 -16.65
CA VAL A 88 13.32 -7.39 -16.58
C VAL A 88 12.75 -7.10 -17.95
N TYR A 89 11.69 -7.80 -18.33
CA TYR A 89 10.95 -7.61 -19.60
C TYR A 89 9.62 -6.88 -19.37
N ILE A 90 8.99 -7.07 -18.19
CA ILE A 90 7.70 -6.46 -17.85
C ILE A 90 7.84 -5.79 -16.47
N ASN A 91 7.56 -4.48 -16.43
CA ASN A 91 7.66 -3.69 -15.20
C ASN A 91 6.35 -3.69 -14.41
N ASP A 92 6.43 -3.28 -13.14
CA ASP A 92 5.28 -3.07 -12.26
C ASP A 92 4.21 -2.18 -12.91
N GLY A 93 2.93 -2.56 -12.72
CA GLY A 93 1.77 -1.86 -13.25
C GLY A 93 1.34 -2.30 -14.66
N ALA A 94 2.11 -3.13 -15.33
CA ALA A 94 1.72 -3.64 -16.63
C ALA A 94 0.61 -4.69 -16.51
N HIS A 95 -0.28 -4.72 -17.50
CA HIS A 95 -1.25 -5.79 -17.66
C HIS A 95 -0.54 -7.03 -18.23
N VAL A 96 -0.75 -8.19 -17.61
CA VAL A 96 -0.12 -9.46 -17.95
C VAL A 96 -1.15 -10.55 -18.16
N LYS A 97 -0.77 -11.59 -18.93
CA LYS A 97 -1.60 -12.75 -19.26
C LYS A 97 -0.81 -14.05 -19.13
N PRO A 98 -1.49 -15.21 -19.03
CA PRO A 98 -0.85 -16.50 -18.97
C PRO A 98 0.18 -16.73 -20.10
N GLY A 99 1.38 -17.16 -19.72
CA GLY A 99 2.50 -17.40 -20.63
C GLY A 99 3.49 -16.25 -20.75
N ASP A 100 3.14 -15.04 -20.31
CA ASP A 100 4.09 -13.92 -20.31
C ASP A 100 5.27 -14.24 -19.38
N VAL A 101 6.48 -13.82 -19.78
CA VAL A 101 7.70 -13.90 -18.99
C VAL A 101 8.04 -12.52 -18.47
N ALA A 102 7.96 -12.33 -17.16
CA ALA A 102 8.18 -11.01 -16.58
C ALA A 102 9.68 -10.66 -16.48
N PHE A 103 10.51 -11.61 -16.10
CA PHE A 103 11.96 -11.44 -16.00
C PHE A 103 12.69 -12.79 -16.04
N VAL A 104 14.00 -12.72 -16.24
CA VAL A 104 14.95 -13.82 -16.07
C VAL A 104 15.96 -13.42 -15.02
N VAL A 105 16.35 -14.39 -14.16
CA VAL A 105 17.41 -14.23 -13.18
C VAL A 105 18.51 -15.25 -13.44
N GLU A 106 19.75 -14.80 -13.47
CA GLU A 106 20.95 -15.62 -13.60
C GLU A 106 21.79 -15.53 -12.33
N GLY A 107 22.27 -16.67 -11.84
CA GLY A 107 23.11 -16.73 -10.64
C GLY A 107 23.41 -18.15 -10.22
N ARG A 108 23.89 -18.31 -8.98
CA ARG A 108 24.08 -19.63 -8.38
C ARG A 108 22.74 -20.35 -8.27
N VAL A 109 22.69 -21.62 -8.72
CA VAL A 109 21.44 -22.40 -8.70
C VAL A 109 20.89 -22.54 -7.29
N GLN A 110 21.76 -22.70 -6.27
CA GLN A 110 21.35 -22.74 -4.88
C GLN A 110 20.63 -21.43 -4.46
N SER A 111 21.16 -20.26 -4.85
CA SER A 111 20.54 -18.96 -4.55
C SER A 111 19.20 -18.79 -5.26
N LEU A 112 19.08 -19.22 -6.53
CA LEU A 112 17.83 -19.19 -7.29
C LEU A 112 16.73 -20.01 -6.62
N LEU A 113 17.05 -21.22 -6.13
CA LEU A 113 16.09 -22.12 -5.49
C LEU A 113 15.66 -21.62 -4.09
N GLN A 114 16.61 -21.13 -3.30
CA GLN A 114 16.34 -20.65 -1.95
C GLN A 114 15.55 -19.33 -1.89
N THR A 115 15.64 -18.51 -2.94
CA THR A 115 14.90 -17.25 -3.03
C THR A 115 13.52 -17.38 -3.68
N GLU A 116 13.27 -18.48 -4.40
CA GLU A 116 12.05 -18.70 -5.19
C GLU A 116 10.77 -18.47 -4.39
N ARG A 117 10.66 -19.09 -3.20
CA ARG A 117 9.40 -19.11 -2.45
C ARG A 117 9.05 -17.73 -1.91
N LEU A 118 9.99 -17.04 -1.27
CA LEU A 118 9.77 -15.68 -0.77
C LEU A 118 9.39 -14.73 -1.89
N MET A 119 10.16 -14.74 -2.98
CA MET A 119 9.90 -13.90 -4.15
C MET A 119 8.49 -14.15 -4.72
N LEU A 120 8.10 -15.42 -4.92
CA LEU A 120 6.76 -15.76 -5.43
C LEU A 120 5.66 -15.32 -4.48
N ASN A 121 5.80 -15.56 -3.17
CA ASN A 121 4.80 -15.19 -2.18
C ASN A 121 4.55 -13.67 -2.19
N VAL A 122 5.61 -12.88 -2.27
CA VAL A 122 5.52 -11.41 -2.31
C VAL A 122 4.88 -10.95 -3.63
N MET A 123 5.40 -11.39 -4.77
CA MET A 123 4.91 -10.95 -6.08
C MET A 123 3.46 -11.37 -6.35
N GLN A 124 3.11 -12.63 -6.04
CA GLN A 124 1.75 -13.13 -6.20
C GLN A 124 0.75 -12.32 -5.37
N ARG A 125 1.11 -11.99 -4.12
CA ARG A 125 0.28 -11.16 -3.26
C ARG A 125 0.17 -9.73 -3.76
N MET A 126 1.28 -9.07 -4.06
CA MET A 126 1.30 -7.70 -4.57
C MET A 126 0.52 -7.59 -5.89
N SER A 127 0.69 -8.54 -6.80
CA SER A 127 -0.02 -8.56 -8.08
C SER A 127 -1.53 -8.79 -7.90
N GLY A 128 -1.93 -9.65 -6.96
CA GLY A 128 -3.34 -9.80 -6.61
C GLY A 128 -3.97 -8.50 -6.09
N ILE A 129 -3.27 -7.77 -5.22
CA ILE A 129 -3.70 -6.46 -4.70
C ILE A 129 -3.77 -5.43 -5.83
N ALA A 130 -2.75 -5.35 -6.68
CA ALA A 130 -2.73 -4.41 -7.80
C ALA A 130 -3.87 -4.71 -8.79
N THR A 131 -4.16 -5.98 -9.06
CA THR A 131 -5.24 -6.42 -9.95
C THR A 131 -6.61 -5.99 -9.42
N ILE A 132 -6.95 -6.36 -8.18
CA ILE A 132 -8.25 -5.97 -7.61
C ILE A 132 -8.37 -4.45 -7.47
N THR A 133 -7.29 -3.76 -7.12
CA THR A 133 -7.28 -2.29 -7.06
C THR A 133 -7.58 -1.68 -8.42
N ASN A 134 -6.98 -2.20 -9.49
CA ASN A 134 -7.23 -1.73 -10.86
C ASN A 134 -8.69 -1.93 -11.27
N GLU A 135 -9.31 -3.04 -10.88
CA GLU A 135 -10.74 -3.26 -11.10
C GLU A 135 -11.60 -2.21 -10.39
N TYR A 136 -11.31 -1.89 -9.13
CA TYR A 136 -11.98 -0.81 -8.41
C TYR A 136 -11.77 0.56 -9.06
N VAL A 137 -10.54 0.87 -9.51
CA VAL A 137 -10.22 2.12 -10.20
C VAL A 137 -11.04 2.29 -11.47
N LYS A 138 -11.19 1.23 -12.27
CA LYS A 138 -12.02 1.25 -13.48
C LYS A 138 -13.48 1.59 -13.21
N LEU A 139 -14.04 1.15 -12.07
CA LEU A 139 -15.39 1.51 -11.68
C LEU A 139 -15.56 3.01 -11.37
N LEU A 140 -14.47 3.70 -11.05
CA LEU A 140 -14.48 5.12 -10.73
C LEU A 140 -14.23 6.04 -11.94
N GLU A 141 -13.99 5.48 -13.12
CA GLU A 141 -13.73 6.26 -14.33
C GLU A 141 -14.89 7.24 -14.63
N GLY A 142 -14.52 8.47 -15.01
CA GLY A 142 -15.48 9.57 -15.25
C GLY A 142 -15.97 10.27 -13.98
N THR A 143 -15.51 9.89 -12.80
CA THR A 143 -15.75 10.62 -11.53
C THR A 143 -14.46 11.27 -11.05
N LYS A 144 -14.53 12.20 -10.08
CA LYS A 144 -13.35 12.74 -9.39
C LYS A 144 -12.84 11.84 -8.28
N CYS A 145 -13.62 10.84 -7.89
CA CYS A 145 -13.39 9.99 -6.74
C CYS A 145 -12.18 9.07 -6.96
N ARG A 146 -11.40 8.87 -5.90
CA ARG A 146 -10.26 7.95 -5.88
C ARG A 146 -10.43 6.90 -4.79
N VAL A 147 -10.05 5.65 -5.08
CA VAL A 147 -10.08 4.58 -4.08
C VAL A 147 -8.84 4.66 -3.18
N LEU A 148 -9.06 4.54 -1.87
CA LEU A 148 -8.02 4.47 -0.84
C LEU A 148 -7.93 3.06 -0.24
N ASP A 149 -6.72 2.67 0.09
CA ASP A 149 -6.48 1.56 1.00
C ASP A 149 -6.80 1.93 2.45
N THR A 150 -6.49 1.02 3.37
CA THR A 150 -6.64 1.23 4.81
C THR A 150 -5.41 0.72 5.56
N ARG A 151 -5.46 0.72 6.90
CA ARG A 151 -4.47 0.05 7.75
C ARG A 151 -4.77 -1.44 8.01
N LYS A 152 -5.83 -2.00 7.38
CA LYS A 152 -6.20 -3.42 7.47
C LYS A 152 -5.31 -4.26 6.55
N THR A 153 -4.01 -4.24 6.81
CA THR A 153 -2.96 -4.94 6.06
C THR A 153 -2.45 -6.15 6.84
N THR A 154 -1.82 -7.09 6.13
CA THR A 154 -1.08 -8.19 6.76
C THR A 154 0.04 -7.61 7.65
N PRO A 155 0.17 -8.08 8.91
CA PRO A 155 1.27 -7.64 9.78
C PRO A 155 2.63 -7.82 9.10
N GLY A 156 3.47 -6.78 9.16
CA GLY A 156 4.78 -6.75 8.49
C GLY A 156 4.75 -6.38 7.01
N MET A 157 3.67 -6.66 6.27
CA MET A 157 3.61 -6.48 4.81
C MET A 157 3.01 -5.14 4.36
N ARG A 158 2.70 -4.21 5.27
CA ARG A 158 1.95 -2.98 4.95
C ARG A 158 2.57 -2.16 3.82
N LEU A 159 3.89 -2.04 3.80
CA LEU A 159 4.59 -1.23 2.80
C LEU A 159 4.41 -1.82 1.40
N MET A 160 4.58 -3.14 1.26
CA MET A 160 4.40 -3.86 0.00
C MET A 160 2.93 -3.84 -0.45
N GLU A 161 1.99 -4.07 0.46
CA GLU A 161 0.56 -4.07 0.13
C GLU A 161 0.06 -2.68 -0.29
N LYS A 162 0.51 -1.62 0.39
CA LYS A 162 0.18 -0.24 -0.01
C LYS A 162 0.85 0.19 -1.31
N ASP A 163 2.07 -0.26 -1.57
CA ASP A 163 2.72 -0.03 -2.85
C ASP A 163 1.98 -0.75 -3.99
N ALA A 164 1.52 -1.97 -3.76
CA ALA A 164 0.69 -2.70 -4.71
C ALA A 164 -0.64 -1.99 -5.02
N VAL A 165 -1.28 -1.35 -4.03
CA VAL A 165 -2.47 -0.49 -4.26
C VAL A 165 -2.10 0.68 -5.18
N ARG A 166 -0.98 1.35 -4.96
CA ARG A 166 -0.50 2.44 -5.81
C ARG A 166 -0.21 1.96 -7.24
N ILE A 167 0.45 0.81 -7.38
CA ILE A 167 0.75 0.18 -8.68
C ILE A 167 -0.55 -0.15 -9.43
N GLY A 168 -1.60 -0.60 -8.74
CA GLY A 168 -2.93 -0.86 -9.31
C GLY A 168 -3.72 0.41 -9.68
N GLY A 169 -3.19 1.61 -9.41
CA GLY A 169 -3.82 2.90 -9.73
C GLY A 169 -4.64 3.51 -8.58
N GLY A 170 -4.70 2.86 -7.42
CA GLY A 170 -5.33 3.40 -6.22
C GLY A 170 -4.44 4.42 -5.50
N CYS A 171 -4.91 4.89 -4.36
CA CYS A 171 -4.19 5.82 -3.51
C CYS A 171 -4.00 5.25 -2.10
N ASN A 172 -2.95 5.68 -1.44
CA ASN A 172 -2.74 5.30 -0.07
C ASN A 172 -3.43 6.28 0.90
N HIS A 173 -4.19 5.75 1.83
CA HIS A 173 -4.50 6.41 3.08
C HIS A 173 -3.23 6.44 3.96
N ARG A 174 -3.28 7.07 5.14
CA ARG A 174 -2.13 7.10 6.06
C ARG A 174 -1.46 5.74 6.18
N ILE A 175 -0.12 5.75 6.20
CA ILE A 175 0.69 4.54 6.31
C ILE A 175 0.62 3.98 7.73
N GLY A 176 0.65 4.86 8.73
CA GLY A 176 0.64 4.47 10.13
C GLY A 176 -0.15 5.43 11.01
N LEU A 177 0.25 5.49 12.29
CA LEU A 177 -0.30 6.44 13.24
C LEU A 177 0.52 7.73 13.32
N PHE A 178 1.58 7.82 12.51
CA PHE A 178 2.61 8.85 12.58
C PHE A 178 2.53 9.90 11.47
N ASP A 179 1.84 9.63 10.37
CA ASP A 179 1.85 10.45 9.16
C ASP A 179 0.57 11.26 8.93
N MET A 180 -0.49 10.99 9.73
CA MET A 180 -1.75 11.73 9.68
C MET A 180 -2.56 11.47 10.95
N ILE A 181 -3.23 12.49 11.47
CA ILE A 181 -4.20 12.37 12.57
C ILE A 181 -5.55 11.97 11.95
N LEU A 182 -6.13 10.86 12.43
CA LEU A 182 -7.51 10.46 12.14
C LEU A 182 -8.24 10.27 13.47
N LEU A 183 -9.14 11.20 13.76
CA LEU A 183 -9.98 11.20 14.95
C LEU A 183 -11.20 10.31 14.68
N LYS A 184 -11.20 9.13 15.27
CA LYS A 184 -12.28 8.15 15.20
C LYS A 184 -13.24 8.28 16.36
N ASP A 185 -14.37 7.57 16.29
CA ASP A 185 -15.40 7.50 17.32
C ASP A 185 -14.85 7.45 18.74
N ASN A 186 -14.02 6.47 19.06
CA ASN A 186 -13.41 6.31 20.37
C ASN A 186 -12.52 7.51 20.78
N HIS A 187 -11.78 8.11 19.84
CA HIS A 187 -10.98 9.29 20.14
C HIS A 187 -11.87 10.48 20.51
N ILE A 188 -12.96 10.66 19.78
CA ILE A 188 -13.93 11.72 19.98
C ILE A 188 -14.63 11.55 21.33
N ASP A 189 -15.11 10.34 21.61
CA ASP A 189 -15.85 10.03 22.84
C ASP A 189 -14.95 10.22 24.08
N PHE A 190 -13.73 9.69 24.07
CA PHE A 190 -12.76 9.89 25.16
C PHE A 190 -12.24 11.33 25.29
N ALA A 191 -12.23 12.11 24.23
CA ALA A 191 -11.84 13.52 24.28
C ALA A 191 -12.95 14.42 24.85
N GLY A 192 -14.20 13.93 24.91
CA GLY A 192 -15.36 14.72 25.35
C GLY A 192 -16.08 15.47 24.23
N GLY A 193 -15.89 15.01 22.97
CA GLY A 193 -16.55 15.53 21.78
C GLY A 193 -15.59 15.99 20.68
N ILE A 194 -16.14 16.26 19.49
CA ILE A 194 -15.39 16.67 18.29
C ILE A 194 -14.59 17.96 18.50
N PRO A 195 -15.18 19.06 19.06
CA PRO A 195 -14.41 20.29 19.25
C PRO A 195 -13.18 20.09 20.14
N GLN A 196 -13.34 19.34 21.25
CA GLN A 196 -12.25 19.04 22.18
C GLN A 196 -11.16 18.18 21.53
N ALA A 197 -11.55 17.15 20.76
CA ALA A 197 -10.64 16.28 20.06
C ALA A 197 -9.79 17.04 19.02
N VAL A 198 -10.43 17.89 18.21
CA VAL A 198 -9.76 18.70 17.19
C VAL A 198 -8.83 19.74 17.82
N SER A 199 -9.28 20.48 18.84
CA SER A 199 -8.42 21.46 19.55
C SER A 199 -7.17 20.80 20.11
N ARG A 200 -7.30 19.67 20.81
CA ARG A 200 -6.15 18.94 21.37
C ARG A 200 -5.21 18.41 20.28
N ALA A 201 -5.75 17.96 19.14
CA ALA A 201 -4.94 17.52 18.02
C ALA A 201 -4.09 18.66 17.43
N GLN A 202 -4.69 19.85 17.26
CA GLN A 202 -4.01 21.06 16.79
C GLN A 202 -2.94 21.54 17.79
N GLU A 203 -3.26 21.58 19.08
CA GLU A 203 -2.30 21.92 20.15
C GLU A 203 -1.12 20.96 20.17
N TYR A 204 -1.37 19.65 20.02
CA TYR A 204 -0.34 18.63 19.92
C TYR A 204 0.57 18.88 18.71
N CYS A 205 0.01 19.10 17.51
CA CYS A 205 0.78 19.41 16.32
C CYS A 205 1.67 20.64 16.51
N LYS A 206 1.12 21.71 17.07
CA LYS A 206 1.84 22.95 17.37
C LYS A 206 2.97 22.70 18.40
N ALA A 207 2.68 22.02 19.50
CA ALA A 207 3.66 21.72 20.55
C ALA A 207 4.82 20.83 20.06
N LYS A 208 4.55 19.92 19.11
CA LYS A 208 5.54 19.00 18.54
C LYS A 208 6.20 19.52 17.25
N GLY A 209 5.82 20.70 16.76
CA GLY A 209 6.33 21.23 15.50
C GLY A 209 5.99 20.35 14.29
N LYS A 210 4.83 19.63 14.33
CA LYS A 210 4.39 18.73 13.28
C LYS A 210 3.29 19.38 12.43
N ASN A 211 3.38 19.19 11.12
CA ASN A 211 2.35 19.61 10.16
C ASN A 211 1.63 18.36 9.62
N LEU A 212 0.77 17.76 10.46
CA LEU A 212 -0.01 16.58 10.08
C LEU A 212 -1.40 17.01 9.64
N LYS A 213 -1.91 16.40 8.56
CA LYS A 213 -3.33 16.52 8.21
C LYS A 213 -4.20 15.96 9.32
N ILE A 214 -5.37 16.59 9.54
CA ILE A 214 -6.38 16.15 10.51
C ILE A 214 -7.62 15.72 9.74
N GLU A 215 -7.98 14.46 9.91
CA GLU A 215 -9.22 13.88 9.44
C GLU A 215 -10.12 13.51 10.61
N VAL A 216 -11.42 13.74 10.45
CA VAL A 216 -12.44 13.45 11.48
C VAL A 216 -13.48 12.50 10.90
N GLU A 217 -13.66 11.35 11.55
CA GLU A 217 -14.72 10.39 11.27
C GLU A 217 -16.02 10.87 11.93
N VAL A 218 -17.12 10.92 11.16
CA VAL A 218 -18.44 11.35 11.61
C VAL A 218 -19.48 10.27 11.34
N ARG A 219 -20.39 10.09 12.29
CA ARG A 219 -21.43 9.05 12.31
C ARG A 219 -22.81 9.55 11.86
N ASN A 220 -23.01 10.88 11.83
CA ASN A 220 -24.28 11.53 11.54
C ASN A 220 -24.08 12.99 11.11
N PHE A 221 -25.21 13.66 10.74
CA PHE A 221 -25.18 15.04 10.28
C PHE A 221 -24.92 16.07 11.41
N ASP A 222 -25.26 15.77 12.66
CA ASP A 222 -24.97 16.66 13.80
C ASP A 222 -23.43 16.71 14.01
N GLU A 223 -22.74 15.58 13.93
CA GLU A 223 -21.28 15.52 13.99
C GLU A 223 -20.65 16.22 12.79
N LEU A 224 -21.19 16.01 11.57
CA LEU A 224 -20.74 16.73 10.39
C LEU A 224 -20.86 18.25 10.58
N GLY A 225 -21.98 18.73 11.12
CA GLY A 225 -22.18 20.13 11.43
C GLY A 225 -21.14 20.67 12.41
N GLN A 226 -20.79 19.90 13.45
CA GLN A 226 -19.72 20.27 14.39
C GLN A 226 -18.37 20.39 13.72
N VAL A 227 -17.99 19.43 12.84
CA VAL A 227 -16.73 19.49 12.09
C VAL A 227 -16.66 20.72 11.22
N LEU A 228 -17.75 21.05 10.50
CA LEU A 228 -17.82 22.19 9.60
C LEU A 228 -17.78 23.56 10.29
N ALA A 229 -18.07 23.60 11.59
CA ALA A 229 -17.94 24.81 12.41
C ALA A 229 -16.50 25.06 12.90
N LEU A 230 -15.57 24.08 12.69
CA LEU A 230 -14.19 24.15 13.14
C LEU A 230 -13.26 24.57 12.03
N GLN A 231 -12.09 25.07 12.40
CA GLN A 231 -10.99 25.40 11.49
C GLN A 231 -9.89 24.35 11.62
N GLY A 232 -9.12 24.13 10.52
CA GLY A 232 -7.92 23.28 10.55
C GLY A 232 -8.19 21.77 10.55
N VAL A 233 -9.37 21.37 10.11
CA VAL A 233 -9.68 20.01 9.66
C VAL A 233 -9.45 19.97 8.16
N ASP A 234 -8.76 18.94 7.65
CA ASP A 234 -8.45 18.79 6.23
C ASP A 234 -9.46 17.90 5.51
N ARG A 235 -9.97 16.87 6.20
CA ARG A 235 -10.87 15.87 5.61
C ARG A 235 -11.93 15.44 6.63
N VAL A 236 -13.12 15.13 6.13
CA VAL A 236 -14.17 14.45 6.89
C VAL A 236 -14.41 13.07 6.29
N MET A 237 -14.46 12.05 7.15
CA MET A 237 -14.82 10.68 6.79
C MET A 237 -16.26 10.42 7.20
N LEU A 238 -17.10 10.08 6.25
CA LEU A 238 -18.50 9.68 6.45
C LEU A 238 -18.54 8.18 6.74
N ASP A 239 -18.68 7.80 8.01
CA ASP A 239 -18.69 6.41 8.43
C ASP A 239 -20.08 5.78 8.32
N ASN A 240 -20.19 4.75 7.49
CA ASN A 240 -21.43 3.99 7.24
C ASN A 240 -22.65 4.84 6.80
N PHE A 241 -22.43 5.96 6.15
CA PHE A 241 -23.51 6.73 5.53
C PHE A 241 -24.11 5.96 4.34
N SER A 242 -25.43 6.02 4.18
CA SER A 242 -26.09 5.54 2.96
C SER A 242 -25.71 6.42 1.77
N VAL A 243 -25.89 5.92 0.54
CA VAL A 243 -25.64 6.70 -0.68
C VAL A 243 -26.45 8.02 -0.68
N GLU A 244 -27.71 7.98 -0.22
CA GLU A 244 -28.54 9.17 -0.11
C GLU A 244 -27.96 10.18 0.89
N ASN A 245 -27.57 9.72 2.09
CA ASN A 245 -26.97 10.57 3.10
C ASN A 245 -25.60 11.08 2.69
N THR A 246 -24.80 10.27 1.96
CA THR A 246 -23.52 10.72 1.41
C THR A 246 -23.70 11.88 0.43
N ARG A 247 -24.68 11.80 -0.45
CA ARG A 247 -25.00 12.89 -1.40
C ARG A 247 -25.35 14.18 -0.66
N LYS A 248 -26.26 14.10 0.34
CA LYS A 248 -26.60 15.24 1.18
C LYS A 248 -25.40 15.81 1.95
N ALA A 249 -24.53 14.93 2.47
CA ALA A 249 -23.32 15.35 3.18
C ALA A 249 -22.37 16.11 2.27
N VAL A 250 -22.15 15.64 1.03
CA VAL A 250 -21.31 16.32 0.03
C VAL A 250 -21.88 17.70 -0.30
N GLU A 251 -23.20 17.84 -0.49
CA GLU A 251 -23.87 19.13 -0.69
C GLU A 251 -23.66 20.08 0.51
N ILE A 252 -23.79 19.58 1.74
CA ILE A 252 -23.58 20.35 2.96
C ILE A 252 -22.11 20.77 3.12
N VAL A 253 -21.15 19.90 2.80
CA VAL A 253 -19.71 20.21 2.86
C VAL A 253 -19.34 21.29 1.84
N ASP A 254 -19.95 21.29 0.67
CA ASP A 254 -19.80 22.32 -0.39
C ASP A 254 -18.33 22.67 -0.68
N GLY A 255 -17.48 21.65 -0.83
CA GLY A 255 -16.07 21.79 -1.18
C GLY A 255 -15.15 22.41 -0.10
N ARG A 256 -15.66 22.64 1.13
CA ARG A 256 -14.87 23.22 2.23
C ARG A 256 -13.82 22.28 2.78
N LEU A 257 -14.04 20.97 2.68
CA LEU A 257 -13.16 19.89 3.14
C LEU A 257 -13.09 18.79 2.07
N GLU A 258 -12.02 18.00 2.07
CA GLU A 258 -12.03 16.71 1.37
C GLU A 258 -13.05 15.79 2.02
N VAL A 259 -13.81 15.04 1.23
CA VAL A 259 -14.83 14.08 1.72
C VAL A 259 -14.40 12.66 1.38
N GLU A 260 -14.30 11.83 2.41
CA GLU A 260 -14.08 10.39 2.28
C GLU A 260 -15.36 9.64 2.69
N SER A 261 -15.78 8.65 1.88
CA SER A 261 -16.81 7.70 2.27
C SER A 261 -16.18 6.39 2.73
N SER A 262 -16.62 5.87 3.87
CA SER A 262 -16.09 4.67 4.49
C SER A 262 -17.19 3.80 5.09
N GLY A 263 -16.90 2.51 5.29
CA GLY A 263 -17.82 1.54 5.90
C GLY A 263 -18.65 0.74 4.91
N GLY A 264 -18.41 -0.59 4.85
CA GLY A 264 -19.22 -1.55 4.09
C GLY A 264 -19.26 -1.35 2.56
N ILE A 265 -18.37 -0.54 1.98
CA ILE A 265 -18.36 -0.28 0.54
C ILE A 265 -17.73 -1.45 -0.19
N THR A 266 -18.46 -1.99 -1.16
CA THR A 266 -18.10 -3.17 -1.96
C THR A 266 -17.89 -2.80 -3.42
N PHE A 267 -17.45 -3.79 -4.21
CA PHE A 267 -17.32 -3.67 -5.65
C PHE A 267 -18.62 -3.20 -6.32
N ASP A 268 -19.77 -3.73 -5.88
CA ASP A 268 -21.08 -3.42 -6.45
C ASP A 268 -21.61 -2.02 -6.05
N THR A 269 -21.13 -1.47 -4.95
CA THR A 269 -21.68 -0.21 -4.40
C THR A 269 -20.77 1.00 -4.58
N ILE A 270 -19.48 0.80 -4.82
CA ILE A 270 -18.49 1.90 -4.86
C ILE A 270 -18.85 2.98 -5.88
N ARG A 271 -19.36 2.60 -7.05
CA ARG A 271 -19.77 3.53 -8.10
C ARG A 271 -20.83 4.52 -7.63
N SER A 272 -21.85 4.04 -6.89
CA SER A 272 -22.92 4.87 -6.34
C SER A 272 -22.41 5.90 -5.34
N TYR A 273 -21.42 5.55 -4.52
CA TYR A 273 -20.77 6.49 -3.60
C TYR A 273 -19.93 7.53 -4.35
N ALA A 274 -19.16 7.10 -5.34
CA ALA A 274 -18.35 8.01 -6.17
C ALA A 274 -19.21 9.07 -6.89
N GLU A 275 -20.37 8.68 -7.39
CA GLU A 275 -21.33 9.57 -8.06
C GLU A 275 -22.01 10.56 -7.11
N CYS A 276 -21.89 10.39 -5.79
CA CYS A 276 -22.29 11.42 -4.83
C CYS A 276 -21.35 12.64 -4.84
N GLY A 277 -20.17 12.53 -5.47
CA GLY A 277 -19.20 13.61 -5.55
C GLY A 277 -18.20 13.64 -4.38
N VAL A 278 -17.98 12.50 -3.70
CA VAL A 278 -16.91 12.38 -2.71
C VAL A 278 -15.53 12.42 -3.39
N ASP A 279 -14.49 12.83 -2.65
CA ASP A 279 -13.11 12.85 -3.16
C ASP A 279 -12.47 11.48 -3.06
N TYR A 280 -12.84 10.72 -2.01
CA TYR A 280 -12.27 9.41 -1.73
C TYR A 280 -13.33 8.41 -1.26
N VAL A 281 -13.03 7.14 -1.56
CA VAL A 281 -13.72 5.98 -0.98
C VAL A 281 -12.66 5.03 -0.44
N SER A 282 -12.70 4.69 0.85
CA SER A 282 -11.78 3.71 1.43
C SER A 282 -12.34 2.30 1.39
N VAL A 283 -11.52 1.35 0.93
CA VAL A 283 -11.90 -0.06 0.75
C VAL A 283 -10.87 -0.96 1.42
N GLY A 284 -11.23 -1.55 2.55
CA GLY A 284 -10.34 -2.46 3.28
C GLY A 284 -10.07 -3.77 2.51
N ALA A 285 -11.01 -4.23 1.70
CA ALA A 285 -10.92 -5.46 0.91
C ALA A 285 -9.73 -5.45 -0.07
N LEU A 286 -9.22 -4.29 -0.48
CA LEU A 286 -8.01 -4.17 -1.31
C LEU A 286 -6.80 -4.89 -0.72
N THR A 287 -6.74 -5.06 0.60
CA THR A 287 -5.59 -5.67 1.28
C THR A 287 -5.94 -6.88 2.15
N HIS A 288 -7.12 -6.91 2.79
CA HIS A 288 -7.44 -8.00 3.72
C HIS A 288 -8.17 -9.20 3.08
N SER A 289 -8.68 -9.09 1.83
CA SER A 289 -9.46 -10.17 1.18
C SER A 289 -9.05 -10.34 -0.29
N VAL A 290 -7.76 -10.56 -0.51
CA VAL A 290 -7.19 -10.62 -1.86
C VAL A 290 -6.80 -12.04 -2.21
N LYS A 291 -7.15 -12.48 -3.42
CA LYS A 291 -6.61 -13.67 -4.06
C LYS A 291 -5.25 -13.33 -4.69
N SER A 292 -4.23 -14.11 -4.39
CA SER A 292 -2.92 -14.00 -5.04
C SER A 292 -2.99 -14.33 -6.53
N LEU A 293 -2.24 -13.60 -7.35
CA LEU A 293 -2.13 -13.87 -8.80
C LEU A 293 -1.19 -15.06 -9.03
N ASP A 294 -1.59 -16.05 -9.80
CA ASP A 294 -0.79 -17.26 -9.99
C ASP A 294 0.42 -17.02 -10.89
N MET A 295 1.60 -17.47 -10.42
CA MET A 295 2.89 -17.34 -11.10
C MET A 295 3.75 -18.58 -10.83
N SER A 296 4.72 -18.84 -11.70
CA SER A 296 5.73 -19.88 -11.48
C SER A 296 7.12 -19.41 -11.87
N PHE A 297 8.12 -19.85 -11.11
CA PHE A 297 9.52 -19.61 -11.37
C PHE A 297 10.14 -20.92 -11.90
N LYS A 298 10.71 -20.91 -13.09
CA LYS A 298 11.14 -22.13 -13.79
C LYS A 298 12.55 -22.00 -14.33
N ALA A 299 13.35 -23.04 -14.11
CA ALA A 299 14.67 -23.16 -14.73
C ALA A 299 14.58 -23.01 -16.26
N VAL A 300 15.53 -22.30 -16.83
CA VAL A 300 15.72 -22.20 -18.28
C VAL A 300 16.71 -23.28 -18.65
N ASN A 301 16.23 -24.34 -19.33
CA ASN A 301 17.11 -25.32 -19.94
C ASN A 301 17.65 -24.74 -21.25
N GLU A 302 18.96 -24.80 -21.43
CA GLU A 302 19.61 -24.44 -22.70
C GLU A 302 19.18 -25.38 -23.83
#